data_f548ce0a2764b5e466ab90f30919a887
#
_entry.id   f548ce0a2764b5e466ab90f30919a887
#
_cell.length_a   1.000
_cell.length_b   1.000
_cell.length_c   1.000
_cell.angle_alpha   90.00
_cell.angle_beta   90.00
_cell.angle_gamma   90.00
#
_symmetry.space_group_name_H-M   'P 1'
#
loop_
_entity.id
_entity.type
_entity.pdbx_description
1 polymer ?
#
loop_
_entity_poly.entity_id
_entity_poly.type
_entity_poly.pdbx_seq_one_letter_code
_entity_poly.pdbx_strand_id
1 'polypeptide(L)'
;MGKLLGKGGFGSVYAATRNEDGKEVAIKFTKKDHFIQPMNIPGVKGKVHAEVALMKLVSESPQCSNIIELLEWFEMPDHIALVLERPSPCVDIHEFAKSQGGCLTEDQTRDIMRQVIRAVQHCCDRRVLHRDIKSQNLLINTDTLEVKLIDFGCGELLLDVPYRKFAGTPAFSPPEWVISNTYMGIPATIWGLGILLFNLVCGDYPFESESDIEDGHLEFSPYVSRDFVDLVLWCLELEPDLRPSIEDIINHEWFTERV
;
A
#
# COMPACT_ATOMS: atom_id res chain seq x y z
N MET A 1 13.24 5.06 23.68
CA MET A 1 12.07 5.45 22.85
C MET A 1 12.13 6.95 22.60
N GLY A 2 11.94 7.39 21.36
CA GLY A 2 12.07 8.79 20.93
C GLY A 2 10.72 9.43 20.59
N LYS A 3 10.71 10.36 19.61
CA LYS A 3 9.52 11.09 19.19
C LYS A 3 8.48 10.18 18.52
N LEU A 4 7.21 10.57 18.63
CA LEU A 4 6.12 9.98 17.84
C LEU A 4 6.36 10.32 16.36
N LEU A 5 6.35 9.28 15.50
CA LEU A 5 6.48 9.40 14.05
C LEU A 5 5.11 9.42 13.35
N GLY A 6 4.14 8.68 13.89
CA GLY A 6 2.79 8.62 13.35
C GLY A 6 1.81 7.98 14.33
N LYS A 7 0.53 8.32 14.18
CA LYS A 7 -0.58 7.71 14.92
C LYS A 7 -1.75 7.50 13.98
N GLY A 8 -2.23 6.28 13.87
CA GLY A 8 -3.35 5.90 13.01
C GLY A 8 -4.31 4.93 13.69
N GLY A 9 -5.28 4.43 12.95
CA GLY A 9 -6.27 3.47 13.43
C GLY A 9 -5.66 2.15 13.95
N PHE A 10 -4.54 1.75 13.39
CA PHE A 10 -3.85 0.49 13.73
C PHE A 10 -2.79 0.62 14.82
N GLY A 11 -2.53 1.84 15.34
CA GLY A 11 -1.58 2.01 16.42
C GLY A 11 -0.77 3.30 16.38
N SER A 12 0.33 3.31 17.11
CA SER A 12 1.24 4.45 17.21
C SER A 12 2.67 4.01 16.89
N VAL A 13 3.37 4.80 16.10
CA VAL A 13 4.76 4.53 15.66
C VAL A 13 5.71 5.55 16.31
N TYR A 14 6.76 5.07 16.93
CA TYR A 14 7.76 5.90 17.61
C TYR A 14 9.15 5.68 17.02
N ALA A 15 9.93 6.73 16.93
CA ALA A 15 11.36 6.61 16.69
C ALA A 15 12.04 5.93 17.89
N ALA A 16 13.01 5.09 17.61
CA ALA A 16 13.81 4.44 18.64
C ALA A 16 15.23 4.18 18.13
N THR A 17 16.12 3.80 19.06
CA THR A 17 17.45 3.29 18.76
C THR A 17 17.56 1.91 19.36
N ARG A 18 18.01 0.95 18.58
CA ARG A 18 18.26 -0.41 19.05
C ARG A 18 19.52 -0.41 19.94
N ASN A 19 19.40 -0.93 21.16
CA ASN A 19 20.50 -0.84 22.14
C ASN A 19 21.71 -1.70 21.77
N GLU A 20 21.51 -2.77 20.99
CA GLU A 20 22.53 -3.75 20.65
C GLU A 20 23.60 -3.17 19.71
N ASP A 21 23.21 -2.39 18.72
CA ASP A 21 24.08 -1.90 17.64
C ASP A 21 23.97 -0.40 17.37
N GLY A 22 23.09 0.30 18.07
CA GLY A 22 22.84 1.73 17.86
C GLY A 22 22.02 2.04 16.61
N LYS A 23 21.45 1.04 15.91
CA LYS A 23 20.67 1.23 14.70
C LYS A 23 19.38 2.03 15.00
N GLU A 24 19.10 3.03 14.18
CA GLU A 24 17.82 3.73 14.20
C GLU A 24 16.70 2.81 13.70
N VAL A 25 15.62 2.72 14.47
CA VAL A 25 14.46 1.87 14.18
C VAL A 25 13.16 2.63 14.42
N ALA A 26 12.07 2.13 13.85
CA ALA A 26 10.71 2.55 14.19
C ALA A 26 10.03 1.44 15.00
N ILE A 27 9.31 1.79 16.06
CA ILE A 27 8.54 0.83 16.84
C ILE A 27 7.07 1.15 16.71
N LYS A 28 6.32 0.23 16.07
CA LYS A 28 4.87 0.30 15.95
C LYS A 28 4.22 -0.53 17.06
N PHE A 29 3.35 0.11 17.84
CA PHE A 29 2.52 -0.56 18.83
C PHE A 29 1.11 -0.74 18.26
N THR A 30 0.72 -1.99 18.03
CA THR A 30 -0.60 -2.37 17.54
C THR A 30 -1.37 -3.05 18.67
N LYS A 31 -2.61 -2.61 18.93
CA LYS A 31 -3.48 -3.29 19.91
C LYS A 31 -3.85 -4.67 19.41
N LYS A 32 -3.89 -5.64 20.32
CA LYS A 32 -4.44 -6.97 20.03
C LYS A 32 -5.95 -6.82 19.88
N ASP A 33 -6.43 -6.93 18.63
CA ASP A 33 -7.85 -6.99 18.35
C ASP A 33 -8.29 -8.46 18.30
N HIS A 34 -9.29 -8.81 19.10
CA HIS A 34 -9.84 -10.16 19.15
C HIS A 34 -10.58 -10.56 17.85
N PHE A 35 -10.89 -9.58 17.00
CA PHE A 35 -11.52 -9.82 15.68
C PHE A 35 -10.49 -10.16 14.58
N ILE A 36 -9.20 -9.85 14.79
CA ILE A 36 -8.12 -10.21 13.86
C ILE A 36 -7.66 -11.63 14.21
N GLN A 37 -7.89 -12.57 13.27
CA GLN A 37 -7.53 -13.97 13.47
C GLN A 37 -6.00 -14.14 13.43
N PRO A 38 -5.39 -14.68 14.51
CA PRO A 38 -3.96 -14.99 14.48
C PRO A 38 -3.65 -16.08 13.46
N MET A 39 -2.52 -15.97 12.80
CA MET A 39 -2.10 -16.83 11.67
C MET A 39 -0.95 -17.76 12.07
N ASN A 40 -0.88 -18.92 11.41
CA ASN A 40 0.31 -19.77 11.47
C ASN A 40 1.26 -19.37 10.33
N ILE A 41 2.54 -19.27 10.64
CA ILE A 41 3.60 -19.04 9.64
C ILE A 41 4.70 -20.08 9.77
N PRO A 42 5.34 -20.47 8.66
CA PRO A 42 6.47 -21.41 8.70
C PRO A 42 7.57 -20.94 9.64
N GLY A 43 8.16 -21.89 10.38
CA GLY A 43 9.31 -21.61 11.25
C GLY A 43 8.98 -20.94 12.60
N VAL A 44 7.73 -20.56 12.86
CA VAL A 44 7.30 -19.98 14.15
C VAL A 44 6.33 -20.92 14.86
N LYS A 45 6.62 -21.22 16.14
CA LYS A 45 5.72 -22.06 16.94
C LYS A 45 4.50 -21.25 17.40
N GLY A 46 3.31 -21.79 17.09
CA GLY A 46 2.04 -21.18 17.48
C GLY A 46 1.52 -20.15 16.46
N LYS A 47 0.40 -19.55 16.82
CA LYS A 47 -0.22 -18.49 16.00
C LYS A 47 0.34 -17.14 16.41
N VAL A 48 0.62 -16.29 15.44
CA VAL A 48 1.06 -14.91 15.63
C VAL A 48 0.03 -13.93 15.10
N HIS A 49 0.11 -12.68 15.51
CA HIS A 49 -0.76 -11.61 14.98
C HIS A 49 -0.65 -11.51 13.46
N ALA A 50 -1.76 -11.26 12.78
CA ALA A 50 -1.82 -11.25 11.31
C ALA A 50 -0.78 -10.30 10.69
N GLU A 51 -0.66 -9.07 11.18
CA GLU A 51 0.33 -8.11 10.67
C GLU A 51 1.76 -8.66 10.76
N VAL A 52 2.13 -9.30 11.87
CA VAL A 52 3.44 -9.95 12.03
C VAL A 52 3.61 -11.08 11.03
N ALA A 53 2.57 -11.92 10.86
CA ALA A 53 2.59 -13.04 9.92
C ALA A 53 2.83 -12.57 8.49
N LEU A 54 2.06 -11.58 8.04
CA LEU A 54 2.16 -11.03 6.70
C LEU A 54 3.51 -10.38 6.43
N MET A 55 4.01 -9.57 7.38
CA MET A 55 5.34 -8.95 7.26
C MET A 55 6.46 -9.99 7.22
N LYS A 56 6.34 -11.09 7.96
CA LYS A 56 7.31 -12.21 7.89
C LYS A 56 7.29 -12.87 6.51
N LEU A 57 6.12 -13.12 5.93
CA LEU A 57 6.00 -13.72 4.59
C LEU A 57 6.65 -12.84 3.52
N VAL A 58 6.43 -11.52 3.54
CA VAL A 58 7.04 -10.60 2.56
C VAL A 58 8.52 -10.34 2.82
N SER A 59 9.03 -10.64 4.01
CA SER A 59 10.45 -10.49 4.38
C SER A 59 11.30 -11.73 4.06
N GLU A 60 10.70 -12.85 3.62
CA GLU A 60 11.46 -14.02 3.18
C GLU A 60 12.31 -13.72 1.96
N SER A 61 13.48 -14.38 1.87
CA SER A 61 14.40 -14.21 0.73
C SER A 61 13.81 -14.80 -0.58
N PRO A 62 13.97 -14.12 -1.74
CA PRO A 62 14.57 -12.81 -1.93
C PRO A 62 13.69 -11.68 -1.37
N GLN A 63 14.30 -10.72 -0.68
CA GLN A 63 13.60 -9.56 -0.11
C GLN A 63 13.32 -8.49 -1.18
N CYS A 64 12.31 -7.66 -0.93
CA CYS A 64 11.98 -6.50 -1.74
C CYS A 64 12.38 -5.21 -1.01
N SER A 65 13.28 -4.41 -1.59
CA SER A 65 13.71 -3.14 -0.99
C SER A 65 12.57 -2.12 -0.88
N ASN A 66 11.52 -2.27 -1.69
CA ASN A 66 10.35 -1.38 -1.69
C ASN A 66 9.27 -1.76 -0.64
N ILE A 67 9.58 -2.65 0.29
CA ILE A 67 8.73 -2.99 1.44
C ILE A 67 9.52 -2.73 2.72
N ILE A 68 8.87 -2.16 3.73
CA ILE A 68 9.48 -1.90 5.04
C ILE A 68 9.88 -3.22 5.71
N GLU A 69 11.11 -3.31 6.22
CA GLU A 69 11.63 -4.52 6.85
C GLU A 69 11.13 -4.66 8.29
N LEU A 70 10.58 -5.83 8.63
CA LEU A 70 10.33 -6.23 10.01
C LEU A 70 11.61 -6.83 10.59
N LEU A 71 12.25 -6.12 11.52
CA LEU A 71 13.47 -6.58 12.17
C LEU A 71 13.17 -7.57 13.29
N GLU A 72 12.26 -7.19 14.19
CA GLU A 72 11.87 -7.98 15.36
C GLU A 72 10.42 -7.70 15.73
N TRP A 73 9.80 -8.54 16.56
CA TRP A 73 8.50 -8.25 17.19
C TRP A 73 8.44 -8.83 18.60
N PHE A 74 7.63 -8.21 19.44
CA PHE A 74 7.40 -8.62 20.82
C PHE A 74 5.92 -8.68 21.13
N GLU A 75 5.46 -9.79 21.71
CA GLU A 75 4.10 -9.90 22.21
C GLU A 75 4.02 -9.40 23.65
N MET A 76 3.12 -8.46 23.89
CA MET A 76 2.74 -7.95 25.21
C MET A 76 1.31 -8.38 25.53
N PRO A 77 0.84 -8.24 26.79
CA PRO A 77 -0.52 -8.67 27.17
C PRO A 77 -1.60 -8.05 26.26
N ASP A 78 -1.55 -6.74 26.01
CA ASP A 78 -2.61 -5.98 25.34
C ASP A 78 -2.22 -5.51 23.93
N HIS A 79 -0.94 -5.59 23.55
CA HIS A 79 -0.45 -5.14 22.25
C HIS A 79 0.74 -5.96 21.75
N ILE A 80 1.10 -5.64 20.52
CA ILE A 80 2.29 -6.16 19.87
C ILE A 80 3.17 -4.98 19.51
N ALA A 81 4.45 -5.10 19.78
CA ALA A 81 5.45 -4.16 19.34
C ALA A 81 6.18 -4.74 18.12
N LEU A 82 6.08 -4.06 16.96
CA LEU A 82 6.86 -4.38 15.78
C LEU A 82 8.05 -3.43 15.70
N VAL A 83 9.25 -3.98 15.62
CA VAL A 83 10.48 -3.22 15.41
C VAL A 83 10.78 -3.24 13.91
N LEU A 84 10.71 -2.09 13.28
CA LEU A 84 10.82 -1.91 11.85
C LEU A 84 12.11 -1.14 11.50
N GLU A 85 12.61 -1.33 10.29
CA GLU A 85 13.62 -0.40 9.78
C GLU A 85 13.07 1.04 9.78
N ARG A 86 13.96 2.01 9.86
CA ARG A 86 13.62 3.43 9.83
C ARG A 86 14.46 4.14 8.80
N PRO A 87 13.98 4.24 7.55
CA PRO A 87 14.65 5.06 6.55
C PRO A 87 14.63 6.54 6.97
N SER A 88 15.73 7.26 6.69
CA SER A 88 15.89 8.67 7.03
C SER A 88 16.86 9.34 6.04
N PRO A 89 16.56 10.55 5.53
CA PRO A 89 15.32 11.30 5.73
C PRO A 89 14.14 10.70 4.95
N CYS A 90 12.94 10.70 5.55
CA CYS A 90 11.76 10.08 4.94
C CYS A 90 10.48 10.80 5.35
N VAL A 91 9.56 10.94 4.41
CA VAL A 91 8.18 11.39 4.61
C VAL A 91 7.24 10.43 3.90
N ASP A 92 5.94 10.47 4.19
CA ASP A 92 4.99 9.75 3.33
C ASP A 92 4.76 10.49 2.01
N ILE A 93 4.29 9.77 0.98
CA ILE A 93 4.11 10.35 -0.37
C ILE A 93 3.03 11.43 -0.37
N HIS A 94 2.04 11.38 0.52
CA HIS A 94 1.05 12.44 0.64
C HIS A 94 1.69 13.77 1.08
N GLU A 95 2.51 13.76 2.12
CA GLU A 95 3.26 14.95 2.56
C GLU A 95 4.30 15.38 1.52
N PHE A 96 4.91 14.43 0.82
CA PHE A 96 5.81 14.73 -0.30
C PHE A 96 5.06 15.48 -1.41
N ALA A 97 3.91 14.99 -1.88
CA ALA A 97 3.10 15.64 -2.90
C ALA A 97 2.64 17.05 -2.46
N LYS A 98 2.22 17.21 -1.21
CA LYS A 98 1.92 18.53 -0.63
C LYS A 98 3.10 19.49 -0.74
N SER A 99 4.32 19.04 -0.48
CA SER A 99 5.53 19.87 -0.59
C SER A 99 5.82 20.30 -2.03
N GLN A 100 5.33 19.54 -3.01
CA GLN A 100 5.45 19.82 -4.46
C GLN A 100 4.29 20.65 -5.04
N GLY A 101 3.35 21.11 -4.20
CA GLY A 101 2.21 21.92 -4.64
C GLY A 101 0.88 21.18 -4.70
N GLY A 102 0.79 19.97 -4.14
CA GLY A 102 -0.43 19.18 -3.97
C GLY A 102 -0.54 18.01 -4.94
N CYS A 103 0.20 18.00 -6.05
CA CYS A 103 0.28 16.90 -7.00
C CYS A 103 1.72 16.72 -7.48
N LEU A 104 1.98 15.62 -8.17
CA LEU A 104 3.29 15.28 -8.74
C LEU A 104 3.22 15.36 -10.28
N THR A 105 4.36 15.56 -10.91
CA THR A 105 4.46 15.40 -12.37
C THR A 105 4.29 13.92 -12.75
N GLU A 106 3.91 13.65 -14.01
CA GLU A 106 3.82 12.27 -14.50
C GLU A 106 5.17 11.54 -14.38
N ASP A 107 6.30 12.21 -14.61
CA ASP A 107 7.62 11.60 -14.48
C ASP A 107 7.94 11.18 -13.04
N GLN A 108 7.68 12.06 -12.07
CA GLN A 108 7.84 11.73 -10.65
C GLN A 108 6.91 10.57 -10.26
N THR A 109 5.65 10.63 -10.72
CA THR A 109 4.66 9.59 -10.44
C THR A 109 5.06 8.25 -11.08
N ARG A 110 5.60 8.27 -12.29
CA ARG A 110 6.09 7.07 -13.00
C ARG A 110 7.20 6.35 -12.21
N ASP A 111 8.18 7.11 -11.72
CA ASP A 111 9.28 6.55 -10.93
C ASP A 111 8.83 5.99 -9.56
N ILE A 112 7.85 6.65 -8.93
CA ILE A 112 7.21 6.17 -7.70
C ILE A 112 6.40 4.90 -7.98
N MET A 113 5.53 4.93 -8.99
CA MET A 113 4.64 3.80 -9.30
C MET A 113 5.39 2.54 -9.73
N ARG A 114 6.54 2.66 -10.43
CA ARG A 114 7.40 1.49 -10.69
C ARG A 114 7.83 0.78 -9.40
N GLN A 115 8.13 1.52 -8.35
CA GLN A 115 8.53 0.98 -7.07
C GLN A 115 7.35 0.40 -6.29
N VAL A 116 6.20 1.09 -6.34
CA VAL A 116 4.95 0.60 -5.73
C VAL A 116 4.52 -0.73 -6.39
N ILE A 117 4.54 -0.81 -7.71
CA ILE A 117 4.18 -2.02 -8.45
C ILE A 117 5.11 -3.19 -8.10
N ARG A 118 6.43 -2.95 -7.94
CA ARG A 118 7.37 -4.00 -7.46
C ARG A 118 7.00 -4.50 -6.06
N ALA A 119 6.65 -3.59 -5.14
CA ALA A 119 6.22 -3.97 -3.80
C ALA A 119 4.92 -4.80 -3.84
N VAL A 120 3.95 -4.39 -4.66
CA VAL A 120 2.67 -5.10 -4.84
C VAL A 120 2.88 -6.48 -5.46
N GLN A 121 3.67 -6.58 -6.53
CA GLN A 121 4.00 -7.86 -7.16
C GLN A 121 4.66 -8.79 -6.14
N HIS A 122 5.64 -8.29 -5.38
CA HIS A 122 6.29 -9.08 -4.34
C HIS A 122 5.30 -9.57 -3.27
N CYS A 123 4.36 -8.72 -2.83
CA CYS A 123 3.30 -9.16 -1.92
C CYS A 123 2.47 -10.31 -2.53
N CYS A 124 2.04 -10.18 -3.79
CA CYS A 124 1.27 -11.21 -4.48
C CYS A 124 2.04 -12.52 -4.62
N ASP A 125 3.33 -12.46 -4.97
CA ASP A 125 4.22 -13.63 -5.07
C ASP A 125 4.38 -14.36 -3.73
N ARG A 126 4.27 -13.63 -2.62
CA ARG A 126 4.27 -14.15 -1.24
C ARG A 126 2.88 -14.51 -0.71
N ARG A 127 1.87 -14.50 -1.58
CA ARG A 127 0.45 -14.77 -1.22
C ARG A 127 -0.05 -13.81 -0.13
N VAL A 128 0.40 -12.55 -0.17
CA VAL A 128 -0.01 -11.47 0.73
C VAL A 128 -0.79 -10.42 -0.05
N LEU A 129 -1.92 -10.00 0.50
CA LEU A 129 -2.74 -8.89 0.01
C LEU A 129 -2.66 -7.74 1.01
N HIS A 130 -2.20 -6.56 0.58
CA HIS A 130 -2.00 -5.41 1.46
C HIS A 130 -3.31 -4.71 1.84
N ARG A 131 -4.23 -4.52 0.90
CA ARG A 131 -5.58 -3.94 1.00
C ARG A 131 -5.68 -2.45 1.35
N ASP A 132 -4.58 -1.73 1.60
CA ASP A 132 -4.60 -0.29 1.91
C ASP A 132 -3.43 0.45 1.25
N ILE A 133 -3.24 0.23 -0.07
CA ILE A 133 -2.19 0.89 -0.84
C ILE A 133 -2.65 2.31 -1.16
N LYS A 134 -2.01 3.31 -0.52
CA LYS A 134 -2.31 4.74 -0.68
C LYS A 134 -1.07 5.57 -0.37
N SER A 135 -1.08 6.84 -0.73
CA SER A 135 0.06 7.76 -0.56
C SER A 135 0.55 7.87 0.89
N GLN A 136 -0.35 7.76 1.89
CA GLN A 136 0.02 7.78 3.32
C GLN A 136 0.72 6.49 3.80
N ASN A 137 0.55 5.37 3.08
CA ASN A 137 1.18 4.09 3.39
C ASN A 137 2.42 3.81 2.53
N LEU A 138 2.95 4.83 1.89
CA LEU A 138 4.16 4.80 1.07
C LEU A 138 5.13 5.84 1.59
N LEU A 139 6.25 5.40 2.16
CA LEU A 139 7.33 6.31 2.54
C LEU A 139 8.22 6.58 1.32
N ILE A 140 8.69 7.82 1.18
CA ILE A 140 9.69 8.20 0.20
C ILE A 140 10.91 8.81 0.91
N ASN A 141 12.10 8.32 0.59
CA ASN A 141 13.33 8.96 1.01
C ASN A 141 13.54 10.22 0.16
N THR A 142 13.66 11.38 0.80
CA THR A 142 13.72 12.67 0.09
C THR A 142 15.04 12.92 -0.63
N ASP A 143 16.10 12.18 -0.29
CA ASP A 143 17.41 12.31 -0.92
C ASP A 143 17.59 11.34 -2.10
N THR A 144 17.07 10.10 -1.96
CA THR A 144 17.28 9.02 -2.95
C THR A 144 16.05 8.73 -3.81
N LEU A 145 14.87 9.23 -3.41
CA LEU A 145 13.55 8.92 -3.98
C LEU A 145 13.17 7.43 -3.93
N GLU A 146 13.82 6.67 -3.03
CA GLU A 146 13.45 5.28 -2.77
C GLU A 146 12.11 5.23 -2.02
N VAL A 147 11.18 4.38 -2.51
CA VAL A 147 9.84 4.20 -1.95
C VAL A 147 9.75 2.91 -1.18
N LYS A 148 9.09 2.94 -0.02
CA LYS A 148 8.79 1.75 0.79
C LYS A 148 7.32 1.69 1.18
N LEU A 149 6.68 0.56 0.87
CA LEU A 149 5.34 0.22 1.34
C LEU A 149 5.37 -0.13 2.83
N ILE A 150 4.48 0.49 3.61
CA ILE A 150 4.36 0.31 5.06
C ILE A 150 2.94 -0.09 5.44
N ASP A 151 2.77 -0.53 6.69
CA ASP A 151 1.48 -0.77 7.36
C ASP A 151 0.64 -1.92 6.76
N PHE A 152 0.95 -3.14 7.19
CA PHE A 152 0.21 -4.36 6.84
C PHE A 152 -1.00 -4.62 7.77
N GLY A 153 -1.44 -3.63 8.55
CA GLY A 153 -2.54 -3.77 9.50
C GLY A 153 -3.90 -4.10 8.88
N CYS A 154 -4.12 -3.71 7.62
CA CYS A 154 -5.29 -4.12 6.82
C CYS A 154 -5.07 -5.43 6.05
N GLY A 155 -3.86 -5.96 6.03
CA GLY A 155 -3.46 -7.07 5.16
C GLY A 155 -4.22 -8.37 5.43
N GLU A 156 -4.16 -9.28 4.45
CA GLU A 156 -4.72 -10.62 4.51
C GLU A 156 -3.89 -11.57 3.64
N LEU A 157 -4.07 -12.87 3.77
CA LEU A 157 -3.56 -13.82 2.77
C LEU A 157 -4.27 -13.63 1.45
N LEU A 158 -3.51 -13.66 0.36
CA LEU A 158 -4.08 -13.64 -0.99
C LEU A 158 -4.75 -15.00 -1.28
N LEU A 159 -6.06 -14.97 -1.41
CA LEU A 159 -6.93 -16.13 -1.64
C LEU A 159 -7.46 -16.11 -3.07
N ASP A 160 -7.73 -17.31 -3.60
CA ASP A 160 -8.37 -17.52 -4.92
C ASP A 160 -9.91 -17.61 -4.81
N VAL A 161 -10.47 -16.99 -3.77
CA VAL A 161 -11.91 -16.90 -3.50
C VAL A 161 -12.26 -15.46 -3.09
N PRO A 162 -13.53 -15.04 -3.31
CA PRO A 162 -13.96 -13.69 -2.98
C PRO A 162 -13.87 -13.36 -1.48
N TYR A 163 -13.38 -12.17 -1.18
CA TYR A 163 -13.43 -11.58 0.16
C TYR A 163 -14.83 -11.04 0.43
N ARG A 164 -15.28 -11.16 1.68
CA ARG A 164 -16.62 -10.72 2.17
C ARG A 164 -16.52 -9.68 3.27
N LYS A 165 -15.34 -9.13 3.50
CA LYS A 165 -15.09 -8.04 4.44
C LYS A 165 -14.11 -7.07 3.77
N PHE A 166 -14.52 -5.83 3.66
CA PHE A 166 -13.61 -4.78 3.23
C PHE A 166 -12.71 -4.38 4.39
N ALA A 167 -11.46 -4.11 4.07
CA ALA A 167 -10.49 -3.47 4.94
C ALA A 167 -9.69 -2.48 4.09
N GLY A 168 -9.32 -1.37 4.71
CA GLY A 168 -8.61 -0.29 4.02
C GLY A 168 -9.41 1.01 4.03
N THR A 169 -9.01 1.91 3.14
CA THR A 169 -9.57 3.27 3.05
C THR A 169 -10.80 3.28 2.13
N PRO A 170 -11.98 3.78 2.59
CA PRO A 170 -13.22 3.74 1.80
C PRO A 170 -13.11 4.36 0.41
N ALA A 171 -12.36 5.45 0.23
CA ALA A 171 -12.14 6.08 -1.08
C ALA A 171 -11.44 5.18 -2.12
N PHE A 172 -10.90 4.04 -1.69
CA PHE A 172 -10.27 3.02 -2.55
C PHE A 172 -11.17 1.79 -2.76
N SER A 173 -12.42 1.83 -2.31
CA SER A 173 -13.36 0.72 -2.48
C SER A 173 -13.62 0.46 -3.97
N PRO A 174 -13.49 -0.77 -4.47
CA PRO A 174 -13.80 -1.07 -5.85
C PRO A 174 -15.32 -1.23 -6.03
N PRO A 175 -15.87 -1.01 -7.26
CA PRO A 175 -17.31 -1.04 -7.52
C PRO A 175 -17.96 -2.39 -7.17
N GLU A 176 -17.27 -3.51 -7.39
CA GLU A 176 -17.78 -4.83 -7.03
C GLU A 176 -17.97 -5.00 -5.51
N TRP A 177 -17.20 -4.28 -4.67
CA TRP A 177 -17.47 -4.22 -3.24
C TRP A 177 -18.71 -3.39 -2.93
N VAL A 178 -18.85 -2.21 -3.53
CA VAL A 178 -19.98 -1.30 -3.33
C VAL A 178 -21.29 -1.98 -3.71
N ILE A 179 -21.31 -2.65 -4.87
CA ILE A 179 -22.53 -3.26 -5.44
C ILE A 179 -22.88 -4.60 -4.76
N SER A 180 -21.90 -5.47 -4.54
CA SER A 180 -22.15 -6.88 -4.18
C SER A 180 -21.61 -7.30 -2.81
N ASN A 181 -20.89 -6.40 -2.10
CA ASN A 181 -20.18 -6.69 -0.84
C ASN A 181 -19.22 -7.88 -0.95
N THR A 182 -18.63 -8.08 -2.13
CA THR A 182 -17.60 -9.08 -2.37
C THR A 182 -16.58 -8.54 -3.38
N TYR A 183 -15.34 -9.00 -3.31
CA TYR A 183 -14.30 -8.63 -4.28
C TYR A 183 -13.21 -9.70 -4.35
N MET A 184 -12.53 -9.77 -5.48
CA MET A 184 -11.31 -10.57 -5.65
C MET A 184 -10.07 -9.72 -5.35
N GLY A 185 -9.07 -10.31 -4.69
CA GLY A 185 -7.92 -9.56 -4.14
C GLY A 185 -7.10 -8.82 -5.20
N ILE A 186 -6.74 -9.47 -6.30
CA ILE A 186 -5.91 -8.86 -7.34
C ILE A 186 -6.68 -7.76 -8.09
N PRO A 187 -7.90 -7.99 -8.64
CA PRO A 187 -8.66 -6.93 -9.29
C PRO A 187 -8.91 -5.70 -8.41
N ALA A 188 -9.21 -5.90 -7.12
CA ALA A 188 -9.37 -4.79 -6.18
C ALA A 188 -8.04 -4.03 -5.93
N THR A 189 -6.91 -4.73 -5.94
CA THR A 189 -5.58 -4.09 -5.84
C THR A 189 -5.28 -3.24 -7.08
N ILE A 190 -5.60 -3.72 -8.28
CA ILE A 190 -5.44 -2.96 -9.53
C ILE A 190 -6.29 -1.68 -9.50
N TRP A 191 -7.55 -1.78 -9.07
CA TRP A 191 -8.40 -0.61 -8.84
C TRP A 191 -7.73 0.39 -7.90
N GLY A 192 -7.24 -0.07 -6.74
CA GLY A 192 -6.52 0.78 -5.79
C GLY A 192 -5.26 1.44 -6.37
N LEU A 193 -4.53 0.75 -7.25
CA LEU A 193 -3.40 1.34 -7.98
C LEU A 193 -3.86 2.44 -8.96
N GLY A 194 -5.00 2.26 -9.62
CA GLY A 194 -5.62 3.28 -10.48
C GLY A 194 -6.01 4.54 -9.69
N ILE A 195 -6.66 4.36 -8.52
CA ILE A 195 -6.99 5.48 -7.61
C ILE A 195 -5.72 6.22 -7.16
N LEU A 196 -4.67 5.48 -6.76
CA LEU A 196 -3.40 6.07 -6.35
C LEU A 196 -2.74 6.85 -7.49
N LEU A 197 -2.69 6.26 -8.69
CA LEU A 197 -2.11 6.87 -9.87
C LEU A 197 -2.81 8.20 -10.21
N PHE A 198 -4.15 8.19 -10.23
CA PHE A 198 -4.94 9.40 -10.44
C PHE A 198 -4.66 10.46 -9.36
N ASN A 199 -4.69 10.05 -8.08
CA ASN A 199 -4.47 10.96 -6.95
C ASN A 199 -3.09 11.63 -6.98
N LEU A 200 -2.04 10.91 -7.35
CA LEU A 200 -0.69 11.47 -7.39
C LEU A 200 -0.53 12.55 -8.46
N VAL A 201 -1.14 12.37 -9.64
CA VAL A 201 -1.01 13.32 -10.77
C VAL A 201 -2.05 14.43 -10.71
N CYS A 202 -3.31 14.10 -10.38
CA CYS A 202 -4.40 15.08 -10.38
C CYS A 202 -4.54 15.84 -9.05
N GLY A 203 -3.99 15.31 -7.95
CA GLY A 203 -4.03 15.91 -6.61
C GLY A 203 -5.30 15.60 -5.81
N ASP A 204 -6.32 15.07 -6.46
CA ASP A 204 -7.62 14.71 -5.87
C ASP A 204 -7.95 13.24 -6.06
N TYR A 205 -9.02 12.76 -5.44
CA TYR A 205 -9.55 11.42 -5.70
C TYR A 205 -10.49 11.45 -6.91
N PRO A 206 -10.54 10.36 -7.71
CA PRO A 206 -11.38 10.32 -8.91
C PRO A 206 -12.88 10.24 -8.60
N PHE A 207 -13.26 9.80 -7.40
CA PHE A 207 -14.63 9.62 -6.95
C PHE A 207 -14.83 10.21 -5.56
N GLU A 208 -15.92 10.97 -5.36
CA GLU A 208 -16.29 11.59 -4.08
C GLU A 208 -17.31 10.75 -3.31
N SER A 209 -18.08 9.91 -4.00
CA SER A 209 -19.16 9.10 -3.44
C SER A 209 -19.21 7.69 -4.04
N GLU A 210 -19.95 6.78 -3.38
CA GLU A 210 -20.24 5.45 -3.91
C GLU A 210 -21.00 5.52 -5.24
N SER A 211 -21.90 6.50 -5.41
CA SER A 211 -22.61 6.72 -6.68
C SER A 211 -21.66 7.05 -7.83
N ASP A 212 -20.62 7.85 -7.56
CA ASP A 212 -19.62 8.20 -8.59
C ASP A 212 -18.80 6.97 -9.01
N ILE A 213 -18.52 6.07 -8.05
CA ILE A 213 -17.87 4.78 -8.32
C ILE A 213 -18.75 3.90 -9.23
N GLU A 214 -20.07 3.84 -8.96
CA GLU A 214 -21.02 3.07 -9.76
C GLU A 214 -21.17 3.64 -11.18
N ASP A 215 -21.18 4.97 -11.31
CA ASP A 215 -21.30 5.67 -12.61
C ASP A 215 -19.99 5.59 -13.41
N GLY A 216 -18.85 5.47 -12.76
CA GLY A 216 -17.53 5.31 -13.38
C GLY A 216 -17.06 6.51 -14.21
N HIS A 217 -17.68 7.69 -14.03
CA HIS A 217 -17.31 8.88 -14.78
C HIS A 217 -16.06 9.53 -14.17
N LEU A 218 -15.03 9.76 -15.02
CA LEU A 218 -13.75 10.36 -14.64
C LEU A 218 -13.53 11.65 -15.39
N GLU A 219 -13.16 12.70 -14.66
CA GLU A 219 -12.73 13.97 -15.23
C GLU A 219 -11.20 14.13 -15.11
N PHE A 220 -10.56 14.38 -16.26
CA PHE A 220 -9.11 14.58 -16.32
C PHE A 220 -8.76 16.02 -16.61
N SER A 221 -7.67 16.49 -16.01
CA SER A 221 -7.05 17.75 -16.40
C SER A 221 -6.61 17.69 -17.88
N PRO A 222 -6.79 18.77 -18.67
CA PRO A 222 -6.33 18.81 -20.05
C PRO A 222 -4.80 18.77 -20.20
N TYR A 223 -4.06 18.80 -19.12
CA TYR A 223 -2.61 18.83 -19.12
C TYR A 223 -1.96 17.45 -18.92
N VAL A 224 -2.75 16.39 -18.72
CA VAL A 224 -2.23 15.02 -18.59
C VAL A 224 -2.08 14.36 -19.96
N SER A 225 -1.13 13.42 -20.07
CA SER A 225 -0.89 12.69 -21.32
C SER A 225 -2.03 11.73 -21.64
N ARG A 226 -2.16 11.35 -22.92
CA ARG A 226 -3.14 10.35 -23.35
C ARG A 226 -2.87 8.99 -22.74
N ASP A 227 -1.60 8.61 -22.63
CA ASP A 227 -1.19 7.32 -22.09
C ASP A 227 -1.46 7.23 -20.59
N PHE A 228 -1.35 8.36 -19.85
CA PHE A 228 -1.82 8.44 -18.48
C PHE A 228 -3.31 8.15 -18.35
N VAL A 229 -4.12 8.85 -19.17
CA VAL A 229 -5.59 8.67 -19.19
C VAL A 229 -5.95 7.23 -19.51
N ASP A 230 -5.32 6.64 -20.52
CA ASP A 230 -5.55 5.27 -20.95
C ASP A 230 -5.26 4.26 -19.84
N LEU A 231 -4.10 4.37 -19.20
CA LEU A 231 -3.73 3.50 -18.08
C LEU A 231 -4.68 3.63 -16.89
N VAL A 232 -5.04 4.87 -16.51
CA VAL A 232 -5.97 5.10 -15.39
C VAL A 232 -7.33 4.48 -15.70
N LEU A 233 -7.89 4.73 -16.89
CA LEU A 233 -9.17 4.16 -17.31
C LEU A 233 -9.13 2.63 -17.29
N TRP A 234 -8.04 2.01 -17.77
CA TRP A 234 -7.90 0.56 -17.75
C TRP A 234 -7.84 -0.02 -16.34
N CYS A 235 -7.10 0.64 -15.42
CA CYS A 235 -7.07 0.22 -14.01
C CYS A 235 -8.43 0.41 -13.30
N LEU A 236 -9.20 1.42 -13.70
CA LEU A 236 -10.50 1.78 -13.13
C LEU A 236 -11.69 1.27 -13.97
N GLU A 237 -11.51 0.18 -14.72
CA GLU A 237 -12.61 -0.54 -15.33
C GLU A 237 -13.59 -1.05 -14.26
N LEU A 238 -14.90 -0.83 -14.50
CA LEU A 238 -15.94 -1.23 -13.54
C LEU A 238 -15.98 -2.76 -13.39
N GLU A 239 -15.87 -3.48 -14.51
CA GLU A 239 -15.82 -4.94 -14.54
C GLU A 239 -14.42 -5.43 -14.11
N PRO A 240 -14.29 -6.14 -12.97
CA PRO A 240 -12.98 -6.54 -12.44
C PRO A 240 -12.13 -7.37 -13.40
N ASP A 241 -12.77 -8.21 -14.22
CA ASP A 241 -12.10 -9.10 -15.17
C ASP A 241 -11.55 -8.39 -16.41
N LEU A 242 -11.94 -7.12 -16.64
CA LEU A 242 -11.42 -6.29 -17.73
C LEU A 242 -10.23 -5.43 -17.30
N ARG A 243 -9.93 -5.36 -16.01
CA ARG A 243 -8.75 -4.64 -15.51
C ARG A 243 -7.46 -5.34 -15.93
N PRO A 244 -6.36 -4.59 -16.12
CA PRO A 244 -5.07 -5.17 -16.48
C PRO A 244 -4.51 -6.08 -15.38
N SER A 245 -3.60 -6.97 -15.75
CA SER A 245 -2.72 -7.61 -14.78
C SER A 245 -1.64 -6.62 -14.27
N ILE A 246 -0.95 -6.99 -13.19
CA ILE A 246 0.19 -6.18 -12.70
C ILE A 246 1.29 -6.09 -13.77
N GLU A 247 1.49 -7.16 -14.55
CA GLU A 247 2.46 -7.19 -15.63
C GLU A 247 2.05 -6.28 -16.81
N ASP A 248 0.76 -6.25 -17.15
CA ASP A 248 0.24 -5.34 -18.19
C ASP A 248 0.44 -3.89 -17.79
N ILE A 249 0.21 -3.53 -16.52
CA ILE A 249 0.42 -2.16 -16.02
C ILE A 249 1.88 -1.72 -16.22
N ILE A 250 2.86 -2.51 -15.77
CA ILE A 250 4.28 -2.10 -15.86
C ILE A 250 4.80 -2.05 -17.30
N ASN A 251 4.16 -2.79 -18.22
CA ASN A 251 4.49 -2.82 -19.64
C ASN A 251 3.70 -1.81 -20.46
N HIS A 252 2.77 -1.05 -19.86
CA HIS A 252 1.98 -0.03 -20.54
C HIS A 252 2.86 1.10 -21.09
N GLU A 253 2.44 1.71 -22.22
CA GLU A 253 3.21 2.77 -22.91
C GLU A 253 3.53 3.94 -21.99
N TRP A 254 2.63 4.30 -21.08
CA TRP A 254 2.87 5.33 -20.07
C TRP A 254 4.15 5.11 -19.26
N PHE A 255 4.55 3.87 -19.00
CA PHE A 255 5.81 3.57 -18.32
C PHE A 255 7.04 3.58 -19.23
N THR A 256 6.86 3.48 -20.55
CA THR A 256 7.97 3.41 -21.52
C THR A 256 8.39 4.77 -22.04
N GLU A 257 7.48 5.74 -22.13
CA GLU A 257 7.82 7.08 -22.58
C GLU A 257 8.67 7.84 -21.56
N ARG A 258 9.82 8.33 -22.04
CA ARG A 258 10.56 9.43 -21.41
C ARG A 258 10.42 10.62 -22.33
N VAL A 259 9.58 11.55 -21.93
CA VAL A 259 9.50 12.86 -22.61
C VAL A 259 10.76 13.67 -22.32
#